data_b6e578ef48c221657fc3c4cdbfb87536
#
_entry.id   b6e578ef48c221657fc3c4cdbfb87536
#
_cell.length_a   1.000
_cell.length_b   1.000
_cell.length_c   1.000
_cell.angle_alpha   90.00
_cell.angle_beta   90.00
_cell.angle_gamma   90.00
#
_symmetry.space_group_name_H-M   'P 1'
#
loop_
_entity.id
_entity.type
_entity.pdbx_description
1 polymer ?
#
loop_
_entity_poly.entity_id
_entity_poly.type
_entity_poly.pdbx_seq_one_letter_code
_entity_poly.pdbx_strand_id
1 'polypeptide(L)'
;KEYKTSKNFISFYMPLATMVLSLILCILDGEIDIISLVLLFIIFTSLFYVTIVEKNYYITIEDEYIIINNGVLSFLSRKYKYNDIESFTFERRHPAGNCIVINKKSGKGCRYSLGMVNEAQIKMIVADLKALNRVEVKY
;
A
#
# COMPACT_ATOMS: atom_id res chain seq x y z
N LYS A 1 7.82 -15.41 6.57
CA LYS A 1 8.73 -14.86 5.56
C LYS A 1 8.23 -13.48 5.12
N GLU A 2 9.09 -12.47 5.15
CA GLU A 2 8.71 -11.08 4.83
C GLU A 2 9.25 -10.69 3.46
N TYR A 3 8.41 -10.05 2.64
CA TYR A 3 8.72 -9.54 1.30
C TYR A 3 8.56 -8.03 1.27
N LYS A 4 9.67 -7.33 1.48
CA LYS A 4 9.74 -5.87 1.52
C LYS A 4 10.99 -5.40 0.80
N THR A 5 10.85 -4.45 -0.11
CA THR A 5 11.99 -3.74 -0.72
C THR A 5 12.27 -2.48 0.09
N SER A 6 13.54 -2.20 0.37
CA SER A 6 13.92 -0.89 0.91
C SER A 6 13.60 0.17 -0.14
N LYS A 7 12.71 1.10 0.17
CA LYS A 7 12.48 2.27 -0.70
C LYS A 7 13.61 3.26 -0.52
N ASN A 8 14.02 3.86 -1.62
CA ASN A 8 14.89 5.02 -1.56
C ASN A 8 14.19 6.12 -0.76
N PHE A 9 14.83 6.56 0.32
CA PHE A 9 14.39 7.64 1.19
C PHE A 9 13.90 8.88 0.40
N ILE A 10 14.59 9.21 -0.67
CA ILE A 10 14.30 10.36 -1.53
C ILE A 10 12.90 10.26 -2.18
N SER A 11 12.56 9.13 -2.78
CA SER A 11 11.27 8.98 -3.47
C SER A 11 10.06 8.96 -2.53
N PHE A 12 10.29 8.69 -1.24
CA PHE A 12 9.24 8.68 -0.23
C PHE A 12 9.03 10.07 0.40
N TYR A 13 10.12 10.77 0.71
CA TYR A 13 10.06 12.04 1.45
C TYR A 13 10.01 13.28 0.56
N MET A 14 10.46 13.20 -0.71
CA MET A 14 10.38 14.33 -1.63
C MET A 14 8.95 14.88 -1.80
N PRO A 15 7.91 14.07 -2.07
CA PRO A 15 6.54 14.59 -2.15
C PRO A 15 6.08 15.25 -0.84
N LEU A 16 6.45 14.68 0.30
CA LEU A 16 6.14 15.25 1.61
C LEU A 16 6.84 16.60 1.83
N ALA A 17 8.13 16.68 1.49
CA ALA A 17 8.91 17.92 1.63
C ALA A 17 8.36 19.03 0.73
N THR A 18 8.00 18.72 -0.52
CA THR A 18 7.39 19.71 -1.43
C THR A 18 6.04 20.20 -0.93
N MET A 19 5.22 19.32 -0.36
CA MET A 19 3.93 19.70 0.25
C MET A 19 4.12 20.64 1.43
N VAL A 20 5.04 20.31 2.35
CA VAL A 20 5.34 21.14 3.52
C VAL A 20 5.91 22.50 3.10
N LEU A 21 6.82 22.52 2.13
CA LEU A 21 7.40 23.76 1.61
C LEU A 21 6.34 24.65 0.98
N SER A 22 5.45 24.10 0.15
CA SER A 22 4.33 24.84 -0.45
C SER A 22 3.42 25.45 0.60
N LEU A 23 3.11 24.70 1.66
CA LEU A 23 2.29 25.19 2.76
C LEU A 23 2.96 26.36 3.50
N ILE A 24 4.26 26.27 3.78
CA ILE A 24 5.04 27.34 4.42
C ILE A 24 5.05 28.59 3.56
N LEU A 25 5.29 28.47 2.25
CA LEU A 25 5.31 29.60 1.33
C LEU A 25 3.93 30.30 1.29
N CYS A 26 2.85 29.52 1.23
CA CYS A 26 1.50 30.07 1.28
C CYS A 26 1.20 30.85 2.57
N ILE A 27 1.68 30.37 3.72
CA ILE A 27 1.51 31.07 5.02
C ILE A 27 2.34 32.35 5.06
N LEU A 28 3.55 32.34 4.49
CA LEU A 28 4.45 33.50 4.50
C LEU A 28 3.96 34.64 3.60
N ASP A 29 3.28 34.33 2.51
CA ASP A 29 2.70 35.35 1.60
C ASP A 29 1.58 36.16 2.25
N GLY A 30 1.00 35.69 3.37
CA GLY A 30 0.04 36.45 4.21
C GLY A 30 -1.32 36.77 3.57
N GLU A 31 -1.55 36.33 2.34
CA GLU A 31 -2.79 36.60 1.58
C GLU A 31 -3.87 35.51 1.74
N ILE A 32 -3.57 34.44 2.51
CA ILE A 32 -4.45 33.28 2.63
C ILE A 32 -5.35 33.42 3.85
N ASP A 33 -6.66 33.39 3.61
CA ASP A 33 -7.65 33.30 4.67
C ASP A 33 -7.66 31.89 5.33
N ILE A 34 -8.23 31.80 6.53
CA ILE A 34 -8.30 30.57 7.31
C ILE A 34 -9.02 29.44 6.54
N ILE A 35 -10.04 29.78 5.76
CA ILE A 35 -10.84 28.81 4.99
C ILE A 35 -9.99 28.17 3.90
N SER A 36 -9.26 28.97 3.16
CA SER A 36 -8.33 28.52 2.12
C SER A 36 -7.22 27.63 2.71
N LEU A 37 -6.69 27.97 3.88
CA LEU A 37 -5.69 27.18 4.58
C LEU A 37 -6.24 25.79 4.98
N VAL A 38 -7.46 25.72 5.52
CA VAL A 38 -8.13 24.47 5.89
C VAL A 38 -8.36 23.60 4.64
N LEU A 39 -8.87 24.18 3.54
CA LEU A 39 -9.08 23.46 2.29
C LEU A 39 -7.76 22.90 1.74
N LEU A 40 -6.70 23.70 1.75
CA LEU A 40 -5.37 23.28 1.31
C LEU A 40 -4.86 22.08 2.15
N PHE A 41 -5.04 22.15 3.47
CA PHE A 41 -4.66 21.06 4.38
C PHE A 41 -5.43 19.77 4.09
N ILE A 42 -6.73 19.84 3.83
CA ILE A 42 -7.57 18.70 3.46
C ILE A 42 -7.08 18.08 2.15
N ILE A 43 -6.81 18.90 1.14
CA ILE A 43 -6.32 18.44 -0.16
C ILE A 43 -4.97 17.74 0.00
N PHE A 44 -4.02 18.34 0.72
CA PHE A 44 -2.71 17.75 0.94
C PHE A 44 -2.78 16.45 1.74
N THR A 45 -3.59 16.40 2.80
CA THR A 45 -3.77 15.17 3.59
C THR A 45 -4.36 14.05 2.73
N SER A 46 -5.34 14.35 1.89
CA SER A 46 -5.95 13.39 0.97
C SER A 46 -4.95 12.89 -0.08
N LEU A 47 -4.18 13.77 -0.69
CA LEU A 47 -3.12 13.40 -1.63
C LEU A 47 -2.03 12.57 -0.97
N PHE A 48 -1.60 12.92 0.24
CA PHE A 48 -0.64 12.15 1.02
C PHE A 48 -1.17 10.73 1.27
N TYR A 49 -2.40 10.61 1.70
CA TYR A 49 -3.03 9.31 1.94
C TYR A 49 -3.03 8.45 0.67
N VAL A 50 -3.56 8.97 -0.44
CA VAL A 50 -3.68 8.20 -1.69
C VAL A 50 -2.32 7.87 -2.31
N THR A 51 -1.36 8.78 -2.28
CA THR A 51 -0.08 8.60 -2.96
C THR A 51 0.95 7.83 -2.14
N ILE A 52 0.92 7.98 -0.83
CA ILE A 52 1.95 7.42 0.07
C ILE A 52 1.41 6.26 0.89
N VAL A 53 0.25 6.40 1.52
CA VAL A 53 -0.27 5.37 2.42
C VAL A 53 -0.84 4.19 1.65
N GLU A 54 -1.76 4.43 0.72
CA GLU A 54 -2.44 3.35 -0.04
C GLU A 54 -1.52 2.53 -0.94
N LYS A 55 -0.40 3.10 -1.39
CA LYS A 55 0.53 2.44 -2.31
C LYS A 55 1.68 1.71 -1.63
N ASN A 56 1.73 1.68 -0.30
CA ASN A 56 2.91 1.19 0.43
C ASN A 56 2.63 -0.06 1.25
N TYR A 57 1.94 -1.03 0.66
CA TYR A 57 1.79 -2.34 1.27
C TYR A 57 2.92 -3.30 0.89
N TYR A 58 3.22 -4.23 1.80
CA TYR A 58 4.12 -5.37 1.61
C TYR A 58 3.52 -6.61 2.29
N ILE A 59 4.10 -7.78 2.00
CA ILE A 59 3.53 -9.07 2.39
C ILE A 59 4.46 -9.80 3.34
N THR A 60 3.86 -10.36 4.40
CA THR A 60 4.50 -11.37 5.25
C THR A 60 3.69 -12.66 5.16
N ILE A 61 4.37 -13.76 4.83
CA ILE A 61 3.80 -15.10 4.75
C ILE A 61 4.19 -15.86 6.03
N GLU A 62 3.19 -16.33 6.77
CA GLU A 62 3.30 -17.21 7.92
C GLU A 62 2.60 -18.54 7.64
N ASP A 63 2.76 -19.55 8.49
CA ASP A 63 2.24 -20.89 8.24
C ASP A 63 0.70 -20.95 8.15
N GLU A 64 0.00 -20.15 8.94
CA GLU A 64 -1.47 -20.14 9.00
C GLU A 64 -2.10 -18.86 8.43
N TYR A 65 -1.30 -17.83 8.18
CA TYR A 65 -1.78 -16.49 7.87
C TYR A 65 -0.94 -15.83 6.77
N ILE A 66 -1.59 -14.98 6.02
CA ILE A 66 -0.92 -13.92 5.25
C ILE A 66 -1.20 -12.58 5.92
N ILE A 67 -0.17 -11.78 6.08
CA ILE A 67 -0.28 -10.43 6.65
C ILE A 67 0.06 -9.43 5.56
N ILE A 68 -0.88 -8.53 5.29
CA ILE A 68 -0.68 -7.39 4.42
C ILE A 68 -0.33 -6.22 5.31
N ASN A 69 0.95 -5.87 5.35
CA ASN A 69 1.47 -4.80 6.18
C ASN A 69 1.47 -3.48 5.42
N ASN A 70 1.09 -2.39 6.08
CA ASN A 70 1.29 -1.05 5.54
C ASN A 70 2.64 -0.50 6.04
N GLY A 71 3.48 -0.05 5.11
CA GLY A 71 4.83 0.42 5.43
C GLY A 71 4.88 1.83 6.03
N VAL A 72 3.75 2.53 6.11
CA VAL A 72 3.64 3.89 6.66
C VAL A 72 2.86 3.87 7.96
N LEU A 73 1.67 3.28 7.95
CA LEU A 73 0.73 3.26 9.06
C LEU A 73 0.44 1.80 9.46
N SER A 74 1.11 1.33 10.51
CA SER A 74 1.03 -0.06 10.95
C SER A 74 -0.38 -0.52 11.31
N PHE A 75 -1.24 0.39 11.78
CA PHE A 75 -2.64 0.07 12.13
C PHE A 75 -3.51 -0.25 10.90
N LEU A 76 -3.06 0.06 9.68
CA LEU A 76 -3.71 -0.35 8.43
C LEU A 76 -3.34 -1.76 7.99
N SER A 77 -2.42 -2.42 8.68
CA SER A 77 -2.06 -3.81 8.40
C SER A 77 -3.25 -4.74 8.66
N ARG A 78 -3.36 -5.78 7.83
CA ARG A 78 -4.45 -6.76 7.90
C ARG A 78 -3.90 -8.17 7.89
N LYS A 79 -4.41 -9.00 8.78
CA LYS A 79 -4.07 -10.43 8.89
C LYS A 79 -5.22 -11.27 8.36
N TYR A 80 -4.92 -12.23 7.50
CA TYR A 80 -5.90 -13.12 6.88
C TYR A 80 -5.51 -14.57 7.11
N LYS A 81 -6.45 -15.38 7.64
CA LYS A 81 -6.28 -16.83 7.73
C LYS A 81 -6.46 -17.47 6.35
N TYR A 82 -5.62 -18.41 5.97
CA TYR A 82 -5.78 -19.11 4.69
C TYR A 82 -7.12 -19.81 4.55
N ASN A 83 -7.68 -20.32 5.65
CA ASN A 83 -8.98 -20.99 5.66
C ASN A 83 -10.15 -20.07 5.24
N ASP A 84 -10.02 -18.76 5.40
CA ASP A 84 -11.04 -17.76 5.06
C ASP A 84 -10.90 -17.23 3.62
N ILE A 85 -9.81 -17.61 2.94
CA ILE A 85 -9.45 -17.12 1.61
C ILE A 85 -9.87 -18.18 0.57
N GLU A 86 -10.46 -17.70 -0.51
CA GLU A 86 -10.80 -18.51 -1.68
C GLU A 86 -9.64 -18.51 -2.69
N SER A 87 -9.15 -17.31 -3.05
CA SER A 87 -8.05 -17.18 -3.98
C SER A 87 -7.26 -15.90 -3.79
N PHE A 88 -6.01 -15.92 -4.24
CA PHE A 88 -5.17 -14.73 -4.44
C PHE A 88 -5.09 -14.44 -5.93
N THR A 89 -5.23 -13.17 -6.30
CA THR A 89 -5.00 -12.69 -7.67
C THR A 89 -3.97 -11.59 -7.65
N PHE A 90 -2.87 -11.77 -8.37
CA PHE A 90 -1.87 -10.73 -8.55
C PHE A 90 -2.13 -10.02 -9.87
N GLU A 91 -2.23 -8.70 -9.85
CA GLU A 91 -2.50 -7.88 -11.02
C GLU A 91 -1.42 -6.79 -11.15
N ARG A 92 -1.05 -6.47 -12.38
CA ARG A 92 -0.27 -5.28 -12.68
C ARG A 92 -1.19 -4.22 -13.28
N ARG A 93 -1.31 -3.08 -12.62
CA ARG A 93 -2.14 -1.95 -13.09
C ARG A 93 -1.32 -0.70 -13.26
N HIS A 94 -1.39 -0.09 -14.41
CA HIS A 94 -0.90 1.26 -14.63
C HIS A 94 -1.92 2.29 -14.12
N PRO A 95 -1.51 3.33 -13.36
CA PRO A 95 -0.19 3.62 -12.78
C PRO A 95 0.04 3.02 -11.40
N ALA A 96 -0.88 2.23 -10.87
CA ALA A 96 -0.87 1.75 -9.47
C ALA A 96 0.25 0.72 -9.17
N GLY A 97 0.90 0.14 -10.21
CA GLY A 97 1.93 -0.88 -10.03
C GLY A 97 1.35 -2.27 -9.73
N ASN A 98 2.08 -3.04 -8.95
CA ASN A 98 1.69 -4.39 -8.57
C ASN A 98 0.62 -4.36 -7.48
N CYS A 99 -0.44 -5.16 -7.65
CA CYS A 99 -1.53 -5.27 -6.69
C CYS A 99 -1.79 -6.73 -6.34
N ILE A 100 -2.23 -6.99 -5.11
CA ILE A 100 -2.80 -8.26 -4.70
C ILE A 100 -4.29 -8.08 -4.40
N VAL A 101 -5.11 -8.97 -4.93
CA VAL A 101 -6.54 -9.09 -4.59
C VAL A 101 -6.70 -10.37 -3.79
N ILE A 102 -7.22 -10.24 -2.58
CA ILE A 102 -7.54 -11.36 -1.69
C ILE A 102 -9.04 -11.60 -1.77
N ASN A 103 -9.45 -12.67 -2.44
CA ASN A 103 -10.84 -13.06 -2.51
C ASN A 103 -11.18 -13.95 -1.31
N LYS A 104 -12.15 -13.53 -0.52
CA LYS A 104 -12.61 -14.28 0.65
C LYS A 104 -13.74 -15.22 0.28
N LYS A 105 -13.85 -16.37 0.93
CA LYS A 105 -14.97 -17.29 0.82
C LYS A 105 -16.34 -16.65 1.12
N SER A 106 -16.35 -15.53 1.87
CA SER A 106 -17.53 -14.71 2.12
C SER A 106 -17.99 -13.86 0.92
N GLY A 107 -17.33 -13.95 -0.24
CA GLY A 107 -17.65 -13.19 -1.45
C GLY A 107 -17.11 -11.75 -1.48
N LYS A 108 -16.46 -11.28 -0.41
CA LYS A 108 -15.83 -9.94 -0.37
C LYS A 108 -14.36 -10.01 -0.71
N GLY A 109 -13.94 -9.32 -1.77
CA GLY A 109 -12.53 -9.14 -2.13
C GLY A 109 -11.92 -7.90 -1.49
N CYS A 110 -10.65 -8.00 -1.10
CA CYS A 110 -9.86 -6.85 -0.64
C CYS A 110 -8.67 -6.68 -1.58
N ARG A 111 -8.41 -5.44 -2.01
CA ARG A 111 -7.28 -5.11 -2.91
C ARG A 111 -6.26 -4.27 -2.18
N TYR A 112 -4.97 -4.57 -2.41
CA TYR A 112 -3.84 -3.84 -1.85
C TYR A 112 -2.80 -3.55 -2.92
N SER A 113 -2.32 -2.32 -2.99
CA SER A 113 -1.23 -1.93 -3.88
C SER A 113 0.11 -2.23 -3.23
N LEU A 114 0.90 -3.11 -3.86
CA LEU A 114 2.17 -3.62 -3.33
C LEU A 114 3.34 -2.72 -3.76
N GLY A 115 3.29 -1.44 -3.46
CA GLY A 115 4.34 -0.50 -3.85
C GLY A 115 5.69 -0.74 -3.16
N MET A 116 5.74 -1.56 -2.11
CA MET A 116 6.99 -1.97 -1.44
C MET A 116 7.47 -3.36 -1.86
N VAL A 117 6.92 -3.92 -2.94
CA VAL A 117 7.27 -5.25 -3.44
C VAL A 117 7.63 -5.13 -4.92
N ASN A 118 8.83 -5.57 -5.29
CA ASN A 118 9.26 -5.59 -6.69
C ASN A 118 8.76 -6.86 -7.42
N GLU A 119 8.91 -6.88 -8.74
CA GLU A 119 8.41 -7.97 -9.59
C GLU A 119 9.08 -9.32 -9.28
N ALA A 120 10.38 -9.31 -8.97
CA ALA A 120 11.09 -10.52 -8.56
C ALA A 120 10.53 -11.10 -7.26
N GLN A 121 10.25 -10.24 -6.29
CA GLN A 121 9.63 -10.65 -5.02
C GLN A 121 8.20 -11.16 -5.23
N ILE A 122 7.43 -10.61 -6.16
CA ILE A 122 6.08 -11.14 -6.48
C ILE A 122 6.17 -12.57 -6.98
N LYS A 123 7.11 -12.86 -7.88
CA LYS A 123 7.32 -14.24 -8.36
C LYS A 123 7.67 -15.18 -7.21
N MET A 124 8.49 -14.74 -6.24
CA MET A 124 8.81 -15.51 -5.04
C MET A 124 7.60 -15.71 -4.14
N ILE A 125 6.79 -14.66 -3.90
CA ILE A 125 5.54 -14.74 -3.14
C ILE A 125 4.58 -15.74 -3.76
N VAL A 126 4.39 -15.66 -5.08
CA VAL A 126 3.53 -16.59 -5.83
C VAL A 126 4.02 -18.03 -5.69
N ALA A 127 5.33 -18.26 -5.79
CA ALA A 127 5.93 -19.58 -5.60
C ALA A 127 5.71 -20.11 -4.19
N ASP A 128 5.95 -19.30 -3.16
CA ASP A 128 5.76 -19.67 -1.77
C ASP A 128 4.28 -19.96 -1.45
N LEU A 129 3.34 -19.12 -1.93
CA LEU A 129 1.91 -19.34 -1.74
C LEU A 129 1.41 -20.61 -2.45
N LYS A 130 1.94 -20.90 -3.66
CA LYS A 130 1.64 -22.17 -4.36
C LYS A 130 2.21 -23.39 -3.62
N ALA A 131 3.40 -23.26 -3.06
CA ALA A 131 4.04 -24.34 -2.29
C ALA A 131 3.25 -24.70 -1.02
N LEU A 132 2.54 -23.74 -0.41
CA LEU A 132 1.65 -24.01 0.72
C LEU A 132 0.43 -24.85 0.35
N ASN A 133 0.04 -24.86 -0.93
CA ASN A 133 -1.07 -25.65 -1.50
C ASN A 133 -2.39 -25.52 -0.74
N ARG A 134 -2.66 -24.38 -0.12
CA ARG A 134 -3.85 -24.12 0.71
C ARG A 134 -4.89 -23.24 0.04
N VAL A 135 -4.48 -22.45 -0.95
CA VAL A 135 -5.33 -21.44 -1.59
C VAL A 135 -4.95 -21.33 -3.06
N GLU A 136 -5.94 -21.12 -3.95
CA GLU A 136 -5.70 -20.88 -5.36
C GLU A 136 -4.94 -19.56 -5.56
N VAL A 137 -3.87 -19.58 -6.38
CA VAL A 137 -3.05 -18.41 -6.70
C VAL A 137 -3.06 -18.16 -8.20
N LYS A 138 -3.68 -17.05 -8.61
CA LYS A 138 -3.74 -16.54 -10.00
C LYS A 138 -2.69 -15.43 -10.17
N TYR A 139 -1.90 -15.58 -11.25
CA TYR A 139 -0.83 -14.62 -11.59
C TYR A 139 -0.81 -14.38 -13.08
#